data_62348cbc9f12b8e19b96b75017f64b70
#
_entry.id   62348cbc9f12b8e19b96b75017f64b70
#
_cell.length_a   1.000
_cell.length_b   1.000
_cell.length_c   1.000
_cell.angle_alpha   90.00
_cell.angle_beta   90.00
_cell.angle_gamma   90.00
#
_symmetry.space_group_name_H-M   'P 1'
#
loop_
_entity.id
_entity.type
_entity.pdbx_description
1 polymer ?
#
loop_
_entity_poly.entity_id
_entity_poly.type
_entity_poly.pdbx_seq_one_letter_code
_entity_poly.pdbx_strand_id
1 'polypeptide(L)'
;MTEKQNQAFMPLTNKVAIVTGGSGFLGHQHCLALVEHGATVYNFDLTSNETDLSDTNNNFNSRIKFIACDISNEIQVGNAVEKVLQNDKKIDILVNNASIDHKVTGNLAKNLSDYRFENFDFSSWEKEIGVGLNGAIYCSKYVAKNMIFNKSGSIINIASDLGVIAPDQRIYIKEKQGLEAIRFYKPFSYSVIKHGLVGLTKYLSTYLAEYGIRVNTLSPGSIENEQDAEFLNNLRSRIPMGRLANVEEYKGAIQFLASDASSYMTGQNLIVDGGRTTW
;
A
#
# COMPACT_ATOMS: atom_id res chain seq x y z
N MET A 1 27.35 -5.42 21.88
CA MET A 1 27.09 -5.63 20.44
C MET A 1 27.99 -4.70 19.67
N THR A 2 28.66 -5.19 18.62
CA THR A 2 29.46 -4.33 17.75
C THR A 2 28.55 -3.43 16.88
N GLU A 3 29.04 -2.28 16.38
CA GLU A 3 28.30 -1.40 15.47
C GLU A 3 27.66 -2.14 14.28
N LYS A 4 28.35 -3.16 13.74
CA LYS A 4 27.82 -4.04 12.68
C LYS A 4 26.64 -4.91 13.13
N GLN A 5 26.62 -5.34 14.40
CA GLN A 5 25.49 -6.11 14.95
C GLN A 5 24.27 -5.21 15.21
N ASN A 6 24.48 -3.94 15.61
CA ASN A 6 23.39 -2.96 15.73
C ASN A 6 22.79 -2.57 14.34
N GLN A 7 23.62 -2.46 13.28
CA GLN A 7 23.13 -2.21 11.93
C GLN A 7 22.27 -3.36 11.37
N ALA A 8 22.57 -4.61 11.73
CA ALA A 8 21.76 -5.76 11.33
C ALA A 8 20.37 -5.76 12.02
N PHE A 9 20.26 -5.14 13.20
CA PHE A 9 19.01 -5.06 13.97
C PHE A 9 18.14 -3.85 13.60
N MET A 10 18.75 -2.74 13.15
CA MET A 10 18.06 -1.51 12.74
C MET A 10 18.57 -1.01 11.36
N PRO A 11 18.26 -1.73 10.28
CA PRO A 11 18.82 -1.46 8.94
C PRO A 11 18.35 -0.13 8.34
N LEU A 12 17.35 0.55 8.94
CA LEU A 12 16.79 1.81 8.47
C LEU A 12 17.16 2.99 9.37
N THR A 13 18.15 2.82 10.24
CA THR A 13 18.64 3.93 11.09
C THR A 13 19.04 5.13 10.25
N ASN A 14 18.58 6.32 10.64
CA ASN A 14 18.78 7.58 9.93
C ASN A 14 18.14 7.65 8.52
N LYS A 15 17.28 6.70 8.14
CA LYS A 15 16.49 6.80 6.92
C LYS A 15 15.24 7.63 7.16
N VAL A 16 14.84 8.37 6.14
CA VAL A 16 13.61 9.18 6.11
C VAL A 16 12.66 8.56 5.09
N ALA A 17 11.47 8.21 5.57
CA ALA A 17 10.45 7.55 4.77
C ALA A 17 9.18 8.39 4.66
N ILE A 18 8.50 8.30 3.52
CA ILE A 18 7.13 8.76 3.33
C ILE A 18 6.24 7.54 3.12
N VAL A 19 5.12 7.49 3.83
CA VAL A 19 4.05 6.50 3.62
C VAL A 19 2.76 7.23 3.32
N THR A 20 2.15 6.98 2.16
CA THR A 20 0.84 7.54 1.83
C THR A 20 -0.28 6.66 2.36
N GLY A 21 -1.34 7.28 2.91
CA GLY A 21 -2.43 6.54 3.55
C GLY A 21 -1.99 5.83 4.83
N GLY A 22 -1.03 6.39 5.57
CA GLY A 22 -0.44 5.78 6.75
C GLY A 22 -1.35 5.76 7.97
N SER A 23 -2.49 6.47 7.94
CA SER A 23 -3.55 6.36 8.96
C SER A 23 -4.53 5.21 8.67
N GLY A 24 -4.43 4.57 7.48
CA GLY A 24 -5.26 3.44 7.10
C GLY A 24 -4.78 2.12 7.71
N PHE A 25 -5.64 1.09 7.63
CA PHE A 25 -5.44 -0.24 8.23
C PHE A 25 -4.07 -0.87 7.90
N LEU A 26 -3.71 -0.96 6.62
CA LEU A 26 -2.42 -1.52 6.19
C LEU A 26 -1.30 -0.47 6.27
N GLY A 27 -1.60 0.79 5.95
CA GLY A 27 -0.63 1.88 5.96
C GLY A 27 0.01 2.10 7.34
N HIS A 28 -0.78 1.96 8.41
CA HIS A 28 -0.25 2.03 9.78
C HIS A 28 0.80 0.95 10.05
N GLN A 29 0.57 -0.29 9.60
CA GLN A 29 1.55 -1.36 9.74
C GLN A 29 2.83 -1.11 8.91
N HIS A 30 2.70 -0.44 7.76
CA HIS A 30 3.86 -0.01 6.98
C HIS A 30 4.67 1.07 7.71
N CYS A 31 4.00 2.02 8.36
CA CYS A 31 4.68 3.00 9.21
C CYS A 31 5.42 2.32 10.36
N LEU A 32 4.75 1.40 11.07
CA LEU A 32 5.36 0.64 12.17
C LEU A 32 6.56 -0.18 11.69
N ALA A 33 6.44 -0.89 10.56
CA ALA A 33 7.55 -1.67 10.00
C ALA A 33 8.81 -0.84 9.76
N LEU A 34 8.66 0.41 9.36
CA LEU A 34 9.79 1.31 9.10
C LEU A 34 10.38 1.90 10.38
N VAL A 35 9.53 2.34 11.34
CA VAL A 35 10.03 2.92 12.59
C VAL A 35 10.64 1.88 13.54
N GLU A 36 10.11 0.67 13.58
CA GLU A 36 10.66 -0.47 14.33
C GLU A 36 12.11 -0.79 13.90
N HIS A 37 12.47 -0.46 12.64
CA HIS A 37 13.80 -0.66 12.08
C HIS A 37 14.65 0.63 12.03
N GLY A 38 14.20 1.70 12.67
CA GLY A 38 14.99 2.90 12.92
C GLY A 38 14.74 4.10 12.02
N ALA A 39 13.79 4.02 11.08
CA ALA A 39 13.46 5.15 10.21
C ALA A 39 12.68 6.24 10.94
N THR A 40 12.75 7.48 10.42
CA THR A 40 11.76 8.52 10.64
C THR A 40 10.72 8.45 9.52
N VAL A 41 9.43 8.40 9.85
CA VAL A 41 8.34 8.23 8.89
C VAL A 41 7.46 9.46 8.84
N TYR A 42 7.16 9.93 7.64
CA TYR A 42 6.15 10.94 7.37
C TYR A 42 4.91 10.25 6.81
N ASN A 43 3.83 10.28 7.58
CA ASN A 43 2.52 9.80 7.17
C ASN A 43 1.80 10.90 6.39
N PHE A 44 1.59 10.70 5.08
CA PHE A 44 0.75 11.56 4.24
C PHE A 44 -0.66 10.99 4.19
N ASP A 45 -1.60 11.66 4.85
CA ASP A 45 -3.01 11.23 4.87
C ASP A 45 -3.94 12.45 4.94
N LEU A 46 -5.22 12.24 4.77
CA LEU A 46 -6.25 13.28 4.93
C LEU A 46 -6.47 13.63 6.41
N THR A 47 -6.42 12.63 7.28
CA THR A 47 -6.66 12.73 8.72
C THR A 47 -5.62 11.97 9.50
N SER A 48 -5.30 12.46 10.69
CA SER A 48 -4.48 11.72 11.66
C SER A 48 -5.38 10.79 12.48
N ASN A 49 -4.97 9.54 12.65
CA ASN A 49 -5.57 8.66 13.66
C ASN A 49 -4.87 8.92 15.00
N GLU A 50 -5.42 9.82 15.80
CA GLU A 50 -4.85 10.13 17.12
C GLU A 50 -4.89 8.92 18.08
N THR A 51 -5.83 8.00 17.90
CA THR A 51 -5.98 6.79 18.72
C THR A 51 -4.86 5.78 18.53
N ASP A 52 -4.30 5.70 17.32
CA ASP A 52 -3.22 4.75 17.00
C ASP A 52 -1.84 5.26 17.43
N LEU A 53 -1.70 6.59 17.64
CA LEU A 53 -0.49 7.22 18.15
C LEU A 53 -0.42 7.22 19.68
N SER A 54 -1.52 6.90 20.37
CA SER A 54 -1.67 6.97 21.83
C SER A 54 -1.22 5.71 22.57
N ASP A 55 -0.77 4.66 21.87
CA ASP A 55 -0.15 3.50 22.52
C ASP A 55 1.24 3.91 23.05
N THR A 56 1.18 4.66 24.16
CA THR A 56 2.26 5.46 24.76
C THR A 56 3.42 4.63 25.33
N ASN A 57 3.35 3.30 25.22
CA ASN A 57 4.39 2.40 25.73
C ASN A 57 5.52 2.11 24.72
N ASN A 58 5.40 2.55 23.46
CA ASN A 58 6.42 2.34 22.46
C ASN A 58 7.06 3.65 22.01
N ASN A 59 8.36 3.81 22.25
CA ASN A 59 9.20 4.93 21.77
C ASN A 59 9.20 5.12 20.24
N PHE A 60 8.48 4.26 19.49
CA PHE A 60 8.41 4.29 18.03
C PHE A 60 7.44 5.34 17.50
N ASN A 61 6.34 5.63 18.21
CA ASN A 61 5.30 6.58 17.76
C ASN A 61 5.83 8.01 17.59
N SER A 62 6.83 8.42 18.38
CA SER A 62 7.47 9.74 18.25
C SER A 62 8.22 9.93 16.91
N ARG A 63 8.48 8.86 16.15
CA ARG A 63 9.13 8.92 14.85
C ARG A 63 8.16 8.93 13.68
N ILE A 64 6.85 8.79 13.92
CA ILE A 64 5.81 8.95 12.91
C ILE A 64 5.28 10.38 12.97
N LYS A 65 5.53 11.15 11.91
CA LYS A 65 5.13 12.55 11.78
C LYS A 65 3.99 12.65 10.77
N PHE A 66 2.87 13.20 11.16
CA PHE A 66 1.71 13.38 10.27
C PHE A 66 1.84 14.65 9.43
N ILE A 67 1.50 14.56 8.15
CA ILE A 67 1.30 15.71 7.26
C ILE A 67 -0.03 15.51 6.53
N ALA A 68 -0.99 16.43 6.77
CA ALA A 68 -2.24 16.46 6.03
C ALA A 68 -1.96 16.70 4.55
N CYS A 69 -2.35 15.74 3.71
CA CYS A 69 -2.10 15.76 2.27
C CYS A 69 -3.12 14.91 1.52
N ASP A 70 -3.89 15.55 0.65
CA ASP A 70 -4.64 14.84 -0.38
C ASP A 70 -3.68 14.53 -1.54
N ILE A 71 -3.30 13.26 -1.66
CA ILE A 71 -2.34 12.83 -2.69
C ILE A 71 -2.93 12.84 -4.11
N SER A 72 -4.25 12.95 -4.28
CA SER A 72 -4.86 13.17 -5.58
C SER A 72 -4.63 14.59 -6.11
N ASN A 73 -4.18 15.50 -5.24
CA ASN A 73 -3.85 16.89 -5.57
C ASN A 73 -2.32 17.07 -5.67
N GLU A 74 -1.85 17.24 -6.90
CA GLU A 74 -0.41 17.36 -7.19
C GLU A 74 0.28 18.49 -6.43
N ILE A 75 -0.40 19.64 -6.24
CA ILE A 75 0.16 20.80 -5.55
C ILE A 75 0.34 20.48 -4.06
N GLN A 76 -0.64 19.82 -3.42
CA GLN A 76 -0.51 19.41 -2.04
C GLN A 76 0.63 18.41 -1.83
N VAL A 77 0.82 17.46 -2.75
CA VAL A 77 1.95 16.52 -2.72
C VAL A 77 3.28 17.28 -2.79
N GLY A 78 3.42 18.22 -3.72
CA GLY A 78 4.63 19.03 -3.83
C GLY A 78 4.96 19.76 -2.53
N ASN A 79 3.97 20.44 -1.93
CA ASN A 79 4.11 21.18 -0.68
C ASN A 79 4.44 20.24 0.50
N ALA A 80 3.84 19.06 0.57
CA ALA A 80 4.09 18.08 1.61
C ALA A 80 5.53 17.52 1.52
N VAL A 81 6.00 17.18 0.33
CA VAL A 81 7.38 16.73 0.10
C VAL A 81 8.38 17.83 0.47
N GLU A 82 8.10 19.08 0.13
CA GLU A 82 8.95 20.21 0.51
C GLU A 82 9.06 20.36 2.03
N LYS A 83 7.96 20.22 2.79
CA LYS A 83 8.00 20.22 4.26
C LYS A 83 8.89 19.12 4.82
N VAL A 84 8.86 17.90 4.24
CA VAL A 84 9.78 16.83 4.66
C VAL A 84 11.23 17.24 4.43
N LEU A 85 11.53 17.81 3.25
CA LEU A 85 12.88 18.24 2.91
C LEU A 85 13.38 19.43 3.74
N GLN A 86 12.50 20.31 4.18
CA GLN A 86 12.84 21.39 5.11
C GLN A 86 13.26 20.84 6.48
N ASN A 87 12.61 19.77 6.94
CA ASN A 87 12.86 19.18 8.25
C ASN A 87 14.10 18.27 8.26
N ASP A 88 14.16 17.29 7.34
CA ASP A 88 15.15 16.20 7.38
C ASP A 88 16.13 16.20 6.19
N LYS A 89 16.02 17.15 5.24
CA LYS A 89 16.92 17.41 4.10
C LYS A 89 17.00 16.27 3.07
N LYS A 90 16.41 15.12 3.33
CA LYS A 90 16.44 13.94 2.45
C LYS A 90 15.17 13.11 2.55
N ILE A 91 14.95 12.28 1.54
CA ILE A 91 13.92 11.23 1.51
C ILE A 91 14.57 9.98 0.94
N ASP A 92 14.68 8.93 1.75
CA ASP A 92 15.31 7.67 1.37
C ASP A 92 14.31 6.62 0.86
N ILE A 93 13.06 6.67 1.37
CA ILE A 93 12.05 5.65 1.12
C ILE A 93 10.71 6.31 0.82
N LEU A 94 10.00 5.80 -0.20
CA LEU A 94 8.61 6.14 -0.48
C LEU A 94 7.78 4.87 -0.53
N VAL A 95 6.71 4.80 0.26
CA VAL A 95 5.69 3.74 0.20
C VAL A 95 4.38 4.35 -0.31
N ASN A 96 4.07 4.09 -1.58
CA ASN A 96 2.79 4.45 -2.20
C ASN A 96 1.73 3.43 -1.80
N ASN A 97 1.05 3.65 -0.67
CA ASN A 97 0.08 2.74 -0.10
C ASN A 97 -1.36 3.22 -0.23
N ALA A 98 -1.61 4.54 -0.23
CA ALA A 98 -2.97 5.07 -0.26
C ALA A 98 -3.79 4.55 -1.44
N SER A 99 -4.99 4.09 -1.16
CA SER A 99 -5.94 3.58 -2.14
C SER A 99 -7.36 3.66 -1.58
N ILE A 100 -8.33 3.93 -2.42
CA ILE A 100 -9.74 3.76 -2.07
C ILE A 100 -10.09 2.30 -2.34
N ASP A 101 -10.48 1.57 -1.30
CA ASP A 101 -10.99 0.20 -1.42
C ASP A 101 -12.42 0.13 -0.91
N HIS A 102 -13.36 -0.07 -1.82
CA HIS A 102 -14.76 -0.23 -1.46
C HIS A 102 -14.98 -1.61 -0.82
N LYS A 103 -15.34 -1.60 0.46
CA LYS A 103 -15.74 -2.84 1.16
C LYS A 103 -17.01 -3.38 0.53
N VAL A 104 -16.94 -4.59 -0.02
CA VAL A 104 -18.05 -5.29 -0.67
C VAL A 104 -18.95 -6.03 0.36
N THR A 105 -18.74 -5.79 1.66
CA THR A 105 -19.40 -6.49 2.77
C THR A 105 -20.12 -5.52 3.71
N GLY A 106 -21.24 -5.95 4.30
CA GLY A 106 -22.01 -5.19 5.28
C GLY A 106 -23.31 -4.57 4.75
N ASN A 107 -23.88 -3.62 5.50
CA ASN A 107 -25.15 -2.93 5.20
C ASN A 107 -25.15 -2.02 3.95
N LEU A 108 -24.14 -2.09 3.12
CA LEU A 108 -24.01 -1.42 1.81
C LEU A 108 -24.97 -2.00 0.74
N ALA A 109 -25.88 -2.89 1.15
CA ALA A 109 -26.86 -3.56 0.30
C ALA A 109 -27.86 -2.62 -0.43
N LYS A 110 -27.75 -1.30 -0.29
CA LYS A 110 -28.70 -0.38 -0.90
C LYS A 110 -28.40 -0.04 -2.38
N ASN A 111 -27.15 -0.25 -2.86
CA ASN A 111 -26.76 0.11 -4.23
C ASN A 111 -25.92 -1.01 -4.90
N LEU A 112 -26.40 -2.24 -4.84
CA LEU A 112 -25.67 -3.43 -5.35
C LEU A 112 -25.52 -3.49 -6.87
N SER A 113 -26.39 -2.77 -7.60
CA SER A 113 -26.30 -2.62 -9.05
C SER A 113 -25.11 -1.77 -9.50
N ASP A 114 -24.56 -0.94 -8.59
CA ASP A 114 -23.63 0.14 -8.93
C ASP A 114 -22.23 -0.37 -9.26
N TYR A 115 -21.88 -1.61 -8.88
CA TYR A 115 -20.57 -2.21 -9.17
C TYR A 115 -20.54 -3.15 -10.38
N ARG A 116 -21.67 -3.29 -11.10
CA ARG A 116 -21.64 -3.94 -12.40
C ARG A 116 -20.89 -3.07 -13.40
N PHE A 117 -20.07 -3.67 -14.23
CA PHE A 117 -19.26 -2.93 -15.20
C PHE A 117 -20.09 -2.00 -16.09
N GLU A 118 -21.24 -2.51 -16.59
CA GLU A 118 -22.15 -1.77 -17.47
C GLU A 118 -22.90 -0.63 -16.77
N ASN A 119 -22.96 -0.61 -15.44
CA ASN A 119 -23.67 0.40 -14.64
C ASN A 119 -22.72 1.24 -13.76
N PHE A 120 -21.42 1.11 -13.97
CA PHE A 120 -20.43 1.76 -13.11
C PHE A 120 -20.49 3.28 -13.20
N ASP A 121 -20.54 3.94 -12.03
CA ASP A 121 -20.50 5.41 -11.95
C ASP A 121 -19.07 5.93 -12.10
N PHE A 122 -18.80 6.60 -13.21
CA PHE A 122 -17.49 7.18 -13.50
C PHE A 122 -17.08 8.32 -12.56
N SER A 123 -18.00 8.91 -11.78
CA SER A 123 -17.64 9.88 -10.74
C SER A 123 -16.78 9.24 -9.62
N SER A 124 -17.02 7.97 -9.31
CA SER A 124 -16.18 7.18 -8.40
C SER A 124 -14.83 6.88 -9.01
N TRP A 125 -14.75 6.60 -10.30
CA TRP A 125 -13.54 6.29 -11.02
C TRP A 125 -12.49 7.40 -10.91
N GLU A 126 -12.87 8.64 -11.11
CA GLU A 126 -11.97 9.80 -11.04
C GLU A 126 -11.31 9.92 -9.67
N LYS A 127 -12.06 9.66 -8.60
CA LYS A 127 -11.52 9.65 -7.23
C LYS A 127 -10.59 8.48 -6.99
N GLU A 128 -10.99 7.28 -7.42
CA GLU A 128 -10.24 6.05 -7.18
C GLU A 128 -8.90 6.08 -7.92
N ILE A 129 -8.89 6.45 -9.21
CA ILE A 129 -7.66 6.57 -10.00
C ILE A 129 -6.82 7.75 -9.53
N GLY A 130 -7.47 8.85 -9.11
CA GLY A 130 -6.82 10.03 -8.55
C GLY A 130 -5.97 9.69 -7.33
N VAL A 131 -6.50 8.93 -6.39
CA VAL A 131 -5.78 8.51 -5.20
C VAL A 131 -4.84 7.32 -5.52
N GLY A 132 -5.37 6.25 -6.13
CA GLY A 132 -4.67 4.97 -6.19
C GLY A 132 -3.54 4.91 -7.23
N LEU A 133 -3.61 5.68 -8.31
CA LEU A 133 -2.60 5.69 -9.36
C LEU A 133 -1.96 7.08 -9.54
N ASN A 134 -2.75 8.13 -9.77
CA ASN A 134 -2.19 9.47 -9.97
C ASN A 134 -1.43 9.96 -8.74
N GLY A 135 -1.96 9.70 -7.52
CA GLY A 135 -1.29 10.02 -6.27
C GLY A 135 0.08 9.35 -6.13
N ALA A 136 0.18 8.07 -6.50
CA ALA A 136 1.46 7.36 -6.52
C ALA A 136 2.44 7.96 -7.54
N ILE A 137 1.93 8.39 -8.72
CA ILE A 137 2.74 9.07 -9.74
C ILE A 137 3.23 10.42 -9.21
N TYR A 138 2.36 11.23 -8.61
CA TYR A 138 2.73 12.53 -8.06
C TYR A 138 3.77 12.40 -6.95
N CYS A 139 3.54 11.52 -5.97
CA CYS A 139 4.50 11.28 -4.89
C CYS A 139 5.85 10.82 -5.45
N SER A 140 5.86 9.86 -6.36
CA SER A 140 7.08 9.38 -7.00
C SER A 140 7.81 10.50 -7.75
N LYS A 141 7.10 11.34 -8.50
CA LYS A 141 7.66 12.47 -9.24
C LYS A 141 8.40 13.47 -8.34
N TYR A 142 7.79 13.85 -7.23
CA TYR A 142 8.39 14.84 -6.32
C TYR A 142 9.52 14.26 -5.49
N VAL A 143 9.37 13.02 -5.00
CA VAL A 143 10.40 12.34 -4.20
C VAL A 143 11.61 11.97 -5.06
N ALA A 144 11.41 11.53 -6.30
CA ALA A 144 12.50 11.17 -7.21
C ALA A 144 13.49 12.29 -7.43
N LYS A 145 13.08 13.57 -7.43
CA LYS A 145 13.99 14.71 -7.57
C LYS A 145 15.09 14.72 -6.48
N ASN A 146 14.69 14.46 -5.22
CA ASN A 146 15.63 14.40 -4.11
C ASN A 146 16.46 13.12 -4.14
N MET A 147 15.85 11.98 -4.46
CA MET A 147 16.56 10.70 -4.56
C MET A 147 17.62 10.73 -5.70
N ILE A 148 17.32 11.34 -6.85
CA ILE A 148 18.27 11.54 -7.97
C ILE A 148 19.46 12.38 -7.53
N PHE A 149 19.21 13.48 -6.81
CA PHE A 149 20.27 14.33 -6.26
C PHE A 149 21.19 13.54 -5.31
N ASN A 150 20.60 12.72 -4.44
CA ASN A 150 21.32 11.91 -3.47
C ASN A 150 21.87 10.59 -4.04
N LYS A 151 21.53 10.24 -5.27
CA LYS A 151 21.90 8.97 -5.96
C LYS A 151 21.55 7.73 -5.13
N SER A 152 20.43 7.75 -4.43
CA SER A 152 19.97 6.67 -3.57
C SER A 152 18.47 6.80 -3.29
N GLY A 153 17.75 5.67 -3.23
CA GLY A 153 16.35 5.64 -2.84
C GLY A 153 15.69 4.29 -3.03
N SER A 154 14.57 4.08 -2.35
CA SER A 154 13.69 2.94 -2.54
C SER A 154 12.23 3.41 -2.64
N ILE A 155 11.57 3.13 -3.77
CA ILE A 155 10.15 3.38 -3.98
C ILE A 155 9.42 2.04 -3.96
N ILE A 156 8.39 1.92 -3.14
CA ILE A 156 7.58 0.72 -2.96
C ILE A 156 6.13 1.06 -3.30
N ASN A 157 5.60 0.45 -4.35
CA ASN A 157 4.20 0.61 -4.74
C ASN A 157 3.37 -0.54 -4.15
N ILE A 158 2.32 -0.24 -3.38
CA ILE A 158 1.45 -1.27 -2.79
C ILE A 158 0.32 -1.59 -3.76
N ALA A 159 0.50 -2.69 -4.49
CA ALA A 159 -0.53 -3.22 -5.38
C ALA A 159 -1.48 -4.17 -4.63
N SER A 160 -1.72 -5.36 -5.16
CA SER A 160 -2.55 -6.43 -4.61
C SER A 160 -2.31 -7.71 -5.41
N ASP A 161 -2.71 -8.87 -4.91
CA ASP A 161 -2.90 -10.08 -5.69
C ASP A 161 -3.84 -9.83 -6.89
N LEU A 162 -4.83 -8.95 -6.74
CA LEU A 162 -5.71 -8.49 -7.84
C LEU A 162 -5.04 -7.47 -8.80
N GLY A 163 -3.77 -7.20 -8.63
CA GLY A 163 -2.87 -6.57 -9.61
C GLY A 163 -2.05 -7.59 -10.40
N VAL A 164 -2.27 -8.90 -10.16
CA VAL A 164 -1.62 -10.04 -10.82
C VAL A 164 -2.64 -10.96 -11.48
N ILE A 165 -3.74 -11.26 -10.77
CA ILE A 165 -4.86 -12.07 -11.25
C ILE A 165 -6.16 -11.26 -11.25
N ALA A 166 -7.15 -11.73 -12.02
CA ALA A 166 -8.50 -11.18 -11.96
C ALA A 166 -9.25 -11.60 -10.67
N PRO A 167 -10.18 -10.78 -10.16
CA PRO A 167 -11.04 -11.20 -9.06
C PRO A 167 -11.97 -12.36 -9.50
N ASP A 168 -12.06 -13.38 -8.67
CA ASP A 168 -13.10 -14.39 -8.84
C ASP A 168 -14.44 -13.82 -8.33
N GLN A 169 -15.28 -13.37 -9.26
CA GLN A 169 -16.54 -12.72 -8.90
C GLN A 169 -17.53 -13.66 -8.17
N ARG A 170 -17.31 -14.98 -8.23
CA ARG A 170 -18.18 -15.98 -7.57
C ARG A 170 -18.08 -15.92 -6.06
N ILE A 171 -16.98 -15.46 -5.48
CA ILE A 171 -16.82 -15.33 -4.03
C ILE A 171 -17.70 -14.24 -3.41
N TYR A 172 -18.23 -13.36 -4.25
CA TYR A 172 -19.10 -12.25 -3.81
C TYR A 172 -20.60 -12.55 -3.95
N ILE A 173 -20.97 -13.79 -4.27
CA ILE A 173 -22.36 -14.23 -4.36
C ILE A 173 -22.81 -14.64 -2.95
N LYS A 174 -23.94 -14.09 -2.48
CA LYS A 174 -24.60 -14.51 -1.23
C LYS A 174 -25.87 -15.28 -1.57
N GLU A 175 -25.89 -16.54 -1.19
CA GLU A 175 -27.10 -17.37 -1.31
C GLU A 175 -28.08 -17.01 -0.19
N LYS A 176 -29.34 -16.80 -0.54
CA LYS A 176 -30.43 -16.65 0.42
C LYS A 176 -31.44 -17.77 0.23
N GLN A 177 -31.75 -18.51 1.30
CA GLN A 177 -32.78 -19.54 1.27
C GLN A 177 -34.12 -18.97 0.78
N GLY A 178 -34.62 -19.51 -0.34
CA GLY A 178 -35.94 -19.14 -0.87
C GLY A 178 -36.03 -17.82 -1.63
N LEU A 179 -34.90 -17.15 -1.89
CA LEU A 179 -34.83 -15.88 -2.61
C LEU A 179 -33.74 -15.95 -3.71
N GLU A 180 -33.80 -15.05 -4.70
CA GLU A 180 -32.71 -14.91 -5.66
C GLU A 180 -31.40 -14.57 -4.95
N ALA A 181 -30.30 -15.20 -5.37
CA ALA A 181 -28.97 -14.95 -4.84
C ALA A 181 -28.57 -13.48 -5.09
N ILE A 182 -28.08 -12.83 -4.05
CA ILE A 182 -27.57 -11.47 -4.16
C ILE A 182 -26.15 -11.55 -4.70
N ARG A 183 -25.87 -10.85 -5.80
CA ARG A 183 -24.56 -10.79 -6.43
C ARG A 183 -23.93 -9.43 -6.19
N PHE A 184 -22.77 -9.45 -5.57
CA PHE A 184 -21.86 -8.32 -5.48
C PHE A 184 -20.75 -8.48 -6.53
N TYR A 185 -20.08 -7.40 -6.84
CA TYR A 185 -18.95 -7.43 -7.78
C TYR A 185 -17.80 -6.62 -7.20
N LYS A 186 -16.57 -7.16 -7.29
CA LYS A 186 -15.38 -6.31 -7.04
C LYS A 186 -15.29 -5.31 -8.20
N PRO A 187 -15.20 -3.99 -7.93
CA PRO A 187 -15.10 -2.99 -8.97
C PRO A 187 -13.90 -3.24 -9.88
N PHE A 188 -14.06 -3.01 -11.18
CA PHE A 188 -12.97 -3.14 -12.15
C PHE A 188 -11.85 -2.13 -11.88
N SER A 189 -12.22 -0.95 -11.37
CA SER A 189 -11.30 0.14 -11.03
C SER A 189 -10.16 -0.32 -10.14
N TYR A 190 -10.47 -1.12 -9.13
CA TYR A 190 -9.46 -1.65 -8.22
C TYR A 190 -8.39 -2.47 -8.97
N SER A 191 -8.81 -3.42 -9.81
CA SER A 191 -7.87 -4.24 -10.58
C SER A 191 -7.07 -3.40 -11.57
N VAL A 192 -7.70 -2.47 -12.28
CA VAL A 192 -6.99 -1.59 -13.23
C VAL A 192 -5.93 -0.75 -12.52
N ILE A 193 -6.27 -0.14 -11.38
CA ILE A 193 -5.33 0.67 -10.60
C ILE A 193 -4.16 -0.19 -10.09
N LYS A 194 -4.46 -1.37 -9.53
CA LYS A 194 -3.41 -2.26 -8.98
C LYS A 194 -2.49 -2.83 -10.05
N HIS A 195 -2.99 -3.16 -11.25
CA HIS A 195 -2.15 -3.48 -12.42
C HIS A 195 -1.37 -2.25 -12.90
N GLY A 196 -1.98 -1.06 -12.88
CA GLY A 196 -1.33 0.20 -13.21
C GLY A 196 -0.09 0.49 -12.35
N LEU A 197 -0.16 0.20 -11.04
CA LEU A 197 0.98 0.34 -10.13
C LEU A 197 2.13 -0.62 -10.46
N VAL A 198 1.83 -1.85 -10.89
CA VAL A 198 2.85 -2.79 -11.38
C VAL A 198 3.50 -2.25 -12.66
N GLY A 199 2.70 -1.69 -13.58
CA GLY A 199 3.20 -1.04 -14.80
C GLY A 199 4.08 0.18 -14.48
N LEU A 200 3.64 1.04 -13.54
CA LEU A 200 4.41 2.20 -13.07
C LEU A 200 5.77 1.77 -12.47
N THR A 201 5.77 0.68 -11.70
CA THR A 201 6.99 0.08 -11.13
C THR A 201 7.98 -0.30 -12.22
N LYS A 202 7.53 -0.98 -13.28
CA LYS A 202 8.38 -1.36 -14.43
C LYS A 202 9.01 -0.14 -15.09
N TYR A 203 8.20 0.87 -15.37
CA TYR A 203 8.69 2.10 -16.01
C TYR A 203 9.71 2.82 -15.13
N LEU A 204 9.37 3.09 -13.88
CA LEU A 204 10.24 3.85 -12.97
C LEU A 204 11.51 3.09 -12.63
N SER A 205 11.49 1.76 -12.55
CA SER A 205 12.66 0.95 -12.22
C SER A 205 13.77 1.08 -13.26
N THR A 206 13.42 1.16 -14.53
CA THR A 206 14.39 1.34 -15.61
C THR A 206 14.85 2.80 -15.72
N TYR A 207 13.93 3.74 -15.55
CA TYR A 207 14.20 5.17 -15.63
C TYR A 207 15.11 5.68 -14.49
N LEU A 208 14.95 5.14 -13.28
CA LEU A 208 15.66 5.62 -12.09
C LEU A 208 16.90 4.78 -11.71
N ALA A 209 17.14 3.64 -12.38
CA ALA A 209 18.23 2.74 -12.05
C ALA A 209 19.61 3.39 -12.15
N GLU A 210 19.87 4.24 -13.16
CA GLU A 210 21.14 4.94 -13.33
C GLU A 210 21.49 5.89 -12.17
N TYR A 211 20.47 6.28 -11.39
CA TYR A 211 20.63 7.12 -10.19
C TYR A 211 20.73 6.32 -8.89
N GLY A 212 20.86 5.00 -8.96
CA GLY A 212 20.92 4.14 -7.78
C GLY A 212 19.60 4.02 -7.01
N ILE A 213 18.47 4.29 -7.67
CA ILE A 213 17.13 4.24 -7.07
C ILE A 213 16.44 2.93 -7.48
N ARG A 214 15.93 2.20 -6.50
CA ARG A 214 15.16 0.97 -6.72
C ARG A 214 13.67 1.26 -6.66
N VAL A 215 12.90 0.62 -7.54
CA VAL A 215 11.44 0.72 -7.55
C VAL A 215 10.86 -0.67 -7.64
N ASN A 216 10.10 -1.08 -6.64
CA ASN A 216 9.48 -2.40 -6.58
C ASN A 216 8.00 -2.29 -6.18
N THR A 217 7.26 -3.33 -6.46
CA THR A 217 5.88 -3.51 -6.01
C THR A 217 5.83 -4.53 -4.89
N LEU A 218 5.02 -4.28 -3.87
CA LEU A 218 4.49 -5.30 -2.96
C LEU A 218 3.04 -5.57 -3.35
N SER A 219 2.70 -6.82 -3.60
CA SER A 219 1.33 -7.29 -3.87
C SER A 219 0.82 -8.15 -2.72
N PRO A 220 0.18 -7.54 -1.71
CA PRO A 220 -0.46 -8.28 -0.62
C PRO A 220 -1.63 -9.11 -1.13
N GLY A 221 -1.83 -10.29 -0.53
CA GLY A 221 -3.07 -11.04 -0.60
C GLY A 221 -4.13 -10.47 0.36
N SER A 222 -5.22 -11.22 0.49
CA SER A 222 -6.32 -10.82 1.36
C SER A 222 -5.96 -10.87 2.84
N ILE A 223 -6.36 -9.84 3.58
CA ILE A 223 -6.10 -9.66 5.01
C ILE A 223 -7.39 -9.90 5.78
N GLU A 224 -7.31 -10.56 6.93
CA GLU A 224 -8.46 -10.77 7.82
C GLU A 224 -8.83 -9.45 8.50
N ASN A 225 -10.09 -9.01 8.30
CA ASN A 225 -10.60 -7.74 8.83
C ASN A 225 -12.13 -7.75 8.85
N GLU A 226 -12.73 -8.41 9.84
CA GLU A 226 -14.18 -8.38 10.11
C GLU A 226 -15.11 -8.72 8.91
N GLN A 227 -14.62 -9.48 7.93
CA GLN A 227 -15.44 -9.95 6.81
C GLN A 227 -16.45 -11.02 7.31
N ASP A 228 -17.58 -11.15 6.60
CA ASP A 228 -18.56 -12.19 6.93
C ASP A 228 -18.01 -13.62 6.67
N ALA A 229 -18.53 -14.58 7.46
CA ALA A 229 -18.00 -15.95 7.46
C ALA A 229 -18.15 -16.67 6.12
N GLU A 230 -19.21 -16.41 5.35
CA GLU A 230 -19.45 -17.02 4.03
C GLU A 230 -18.37 -16.53 3.03
N PHE A 231 -18.15 -15.22 3.00
CA PHE A 231 -17.10 -14.62 2.19
C PHE A 231 -15.72 -15.17 2.58
N LEU A 232 -15.42 -15.24 3.89
CA LEU A 232 -14.14 -15.78 4.37
C LEU A 232 -13.93 -17.24 3.93
N ASN A 233 -14.94 -18.09 4.02
CA ASN A 233 -14.85 -19.48 3.59
C ASN A 233 -14.60 -19.60 2.07
N ASN A 234 -15.33 -18.80 1.29
CA ASN A 234 -15.16 -18.75 -0.16
C ASN A 234 -13.76 -18.29 -0.56
N LEU A 235 -13.21 -17.31 0.17
CA LEU A 235 -11.89 -16.78 -0.11
C LEU A 235 -10.77 -17.74 0.33
N ARG A 236 -10.86 -18.34 1.53
CA ARG A 236 -9.90 -19.32 2.07
C ARG A 236 -9.73 -20.51 1.13
N SER A 237 -10.80 -20.99 0.51
CA SER A 237 -10.75 -22.12 -0.43
C SER A 237 -9.91 -21.83 -1.70
N ARG A 238 -9.56 -20.58 -1.96
CA ARG A 238 -8.75 -20.15 -3.10
C ARG A 238 -7.32 -19.79 -2.74
N ILE A 239 -6.96 -19.98 -1.48
CA ILE A 239 -5.61 -19.67 -0.97
C ILE A 239 -4.97 -21.01 -0.56
N PRO A 240 -3.84 -21.43 -1.16
CA PRO A 240 -3.15 -22.67 -0.80
C PRO A 240 -2.85 -22.80 0.70
N MET A 241 -2.47 -21.72 1.38
CA MET A 241 -2.24 -21.74 2.83
C MET A 241 -3.54 -21.86 3.65
N GLY A 242 -4.72 -21.87 3.04
CA GLY A 242 -6.03 -22.08 3.70
C GLY A 242 -6.48 -20.97 4.65
N ARG A 243 -5.82 -19.84 4.67
CA ARG A 243 -6.13 -18.70 5.53
C ARG A 243 -5.83 -17.37 4.86
N LEU A 244 -6.42 -16.32 5.38
CA LEU A 244 -6.02 -14.95 5.06
C LEU A 244 -4.76 -14.58 5.86
N ALA A 245 -4.09 -13.50 5.47
CA ALA A 245 -2.97 -12.97 6.21
C ALA A 245 -3.44 -12.17 7.44
N ASN A 246 -2.62 -12.17 8.48
CA ASN A 246 -2.68 -11.14 9.51
C ASN A 246 -2.04 -9.85 8.96
N VAL A 247 -2.53 -8.70 9.39
CA VAL A 247 -2.06 -7.39 8.89
C VAL A 247 -0.55 -7.18 9.09
N GLU A 248 0.04 -7.77 10.13
CA GLU A 248 1.46 -7.64 10.48
C GLU A 248 2.38 -8.48 9.58
N GLU A 249 1.85 -9.48 8.86
CA GLU A 249 2.67 -10.39 8.05
C GLU A 249 3.35 -9.69 6.86
N TYR A 250 2.97 -8.46 6.55
CA TYR A 250 3.59 -7.64 5.49
C TYR A 250 4.75 -6.77 5.98
N LYS A 251 4.94 -6.61 7.32
CA LYS A 251 6.03 -5.79 7.87
C LYS A 251 7.41 -6.21 7.36
N GLY A 252 7.69 -7.52 7.34
CA GLY A 252 8.95 -8.06 6.85
C GLY A 252 9.22 -7.75 5.38
N ALA A 253 8.17 -7.79 4.53
CA ALA A 253 8.29 -7.44 3.12
C ALA A 253 8.61 -5.95 2.91
N ILE A 254 7.97 -5.06 3.68
CA ILE A 254 8.26 -3.62 3.67
C ILE A 254 9.70 -3.36 4.10
N GLN A 255 10.13 -3.93 5.23
CA GLN A 255 11.50 -3.80 5.72
C GLN A 255 12.53 -4.30 4.68
N PHE A 256 12.29 -5.46 4.07
CA PHE A 256 13.14 -6.02 3.02
C PHE A 256 13.26 -5.06 1.83
N LEU A 257 12.14 -4.62 1.27
CA LEU A 257 12.13 -3.74 0.09
C LEU A 257 12.71 -2.34 0.39
N ALA A 258 12.56 -1.84 1.61
CA ALA A 258 13.07 -0.55 2.04
C ALA A 258 14.58 -0.55 2.32
N SER A 259 15.16 -1.69 2.69
CA SER A 259 16.55 -1.81 3.14
C SER A 259 17.50 -2.29 2.03
N ASP A 260 18.79 -2.27 2.34
CA ASP A 260 19.85 -2.79 1.46
C ASP A 260 19.82 -4.32 1.30
N ALA A 261 18.97 -5.04 2.08
CA ALA A 261 18.72 -6.46 1.86
C ALA A 261 18.16 -6.75 0.46
N SER A 262 17.52 -5.76 -0.17
CA SER A 262 17.04 -5.81 -1.55
C SER A 262 17.84 -4.94 -2.52
N SER A 263 19.13 -4.68 -2.23
CA SER A 263 19.99 -3.75 -3.02
C SER A 263 20.13 -4.10 -4.50
N TYR A 264 20.00 -5.37 -4.87
CA TYR A 264 20.05 -5.84 -6.26
C TYR A 264 18.67 -6.14 -6.86
N MET A 265 17.59 -5.59 -6.25
CA MET A 265 16.21 -5.83 -6.66
C MET A 265 15.54 -4.54 -7.10
N THR A 266 15.19 -4.44 -8.38
CA THR A 266 14.38 -3.35 -8.94
C THR A 266 13.45 -3.87 -10.02
N GLY A 267 12.30 -3.24 -10.22
CA GLY A 267 11.29 -3.61 -11.21
C GLY A 267 10.52 -4.90 -10.88
N GLN A 268 10.64 -5.42 -9.66
CA GLN A 268 10.01 -6.66 -9.29
C GLN A 268 8.66 -6.44 -8.60
N ASN A 269 7.80 -7.44 -8.72
CA ASN A 269 6.55 -7.54 -7.96
C ASN A 269 6.71 -8.66 -6.93
N LEU A 270 6.87 -8.27 -5.66
CA LEU A 270 6.93 -9.22 -4.54
C LEU A 270 5.50 -9.56 -4.13
N ILE A 271 5.07 -10.75 -4.48
CA ILE A 271 3.72 -11.25 -4.17
C ILE A 271 3.78 -11.99 -2.83
N VAL A 272 2.90 -11.58 -1.90
CA VAL A 272 2.78 -12.18 -0.56
C VAL A 272 1.29 -12.44 -0.31
N ASP A 273 0.78 -13.58 -0.77
CA ASP A 273 -0.65 -13.85 -0.92
C ASP A 273 -1.10 -15.24 -0.45
N GLY A 274 -0.23 -15.96 0.28
CA GLY A 274 -0.50 -17.33 0.70
C GLY A 274 -0.58 -18.35 -0.44
N GLY A 275 -0.05 -17.98 -1.61
CA GLY A 275 -0.02 -18.81 -2.81
C GLY A 275 -1.24 -18.64 -3.73
N ARG A 276 -2.14 -17.68 -3.47
CA ARG A 276 -3.39 -17.49 -4.24
C ARG A 276 -3.16 -17.30 -5.73
N THR A 277 -2.07 -16.64 -6.13
CA THR A 277 -1.78 -16.34 -7.54
C THR A 277 -1.00 -17.44 -8.27
N THR A 278 -0.76 -18.60 -7.63
CA THR A 278 0.04 -19.70 -8.22
C THR A 278 -0.79 -20.70 -9.03
N TRP A 279 -2.13 -20.64 -8.99
CA TRP A 279 -3.06 -21.56 -9.72
C TRP A 279 -4.23 -20.82 -10.36
#